data_c21c01d53534ba061622ca5d9e43b138
#
_entry.id   c21c01d53534ba061622ca5d9e43b138
#
_cell.length_a   1.000
_cell.length_b   1.000
_cell.length_c   1.000
_cell.angle_alpha   90.00
_cell.angle_beta   90.00
_cell.angle_gamma   90.00
#
_symmetry.space_group_name_H-M   'P 1'
#
loop_
_entity.id
_entity.type
_entity.pdbx_description
1 polymer ?
#
loop_
_entity_poly.entity_id
_entity_poly.type
_entity_poly.pdbx_seq_one_letter_code
_entity_poly.pdbx_strand_id
1 'polypeptide(L)'
;MYKRQVLGKKENNNVYFAAGDTLISRFDEPDGEKVTNNLNYVNNFVENVDIPVTFSLIPTQACIWADRLPAGAPNASQTAILEQAKASVPGASWADLYTPLWEHKGEDIFYRTDHHWTSLGAYYAYSQLCQTLGLTPFDTAAHTALTANGFYGTHYAKARTWNAVPDVITYYCLLYTSPSPRDCS
;
A
#
# COMPACT_ATOMS: atom_id res chain seq x y z
N MET A 1 -17.00 -25.01 2.14
CA MET A 1 -16.19 -23.83 1.82
C MET A 1 -15.51 -23.93 0.44
N TYR A 2 -14.97 -25.08 0.08
CA TYR A 2 -14.24 -25.34 -1.19
C TYR A 2 -15.09 -25.31 -2.48
N LYS A 3 -16.40 -25.54 -2.40
CA LYS A 3 -17.30 -25.57 -3.59
C LYS A 3 -17.41 -24.26 -4.36
N ARG A 4 -17.11 -23.11 -3.74
CA ARG A 4 -17.33 -21.80 -4.36
C ARG A 4 -16.27 -21.42 -5.39
N GLN A 5 -15.00 -21.83 -5.22
CA GLN A 5 -13.93 -21.59 -6.20
C GLN A 5 -14.02 -22.52 -7.40
N VAL A 6 -14.41 -23.79 -7.20
CA VAL A 6 -14.67 -24.75 -8.28
C VAL A 6 -15.79 -24.26 -9.22
N LEU A 7 -16.68 -23.40 -8.73
CA LEU A 7 -17.79 -22.80 -9.51
C LEU A 7 -17.42 -21.46 -10.17
N GLY A 8 -16.15 -21.09 -10.28
CA GLY A 8 -15.70 -19.87 -10.94
C GLY A 8 -15.99 -18.57 -10.20
N LYS A 9 -16.16 -18.64 -8.87
CA LYS A 9 -16.35 -17.44 -8.04
C LYS A 9 -15.10 -16.56 -8.06
N LYS A 10 -15.25 -15.31 -8.44
CA LYS A 10 -14.16 -14.35 -8.60
C LYS A 10 -13.80 -13.59 -7.32
N GLU A 11 -14.62 -13.69 -6.26
CA GLU A 11 -14.43 -13.00 -4.98
C GLU A 11 -14.98 -13.76 -3.79
N ASN A 12 -14.50 -13.45 -2.59
CA ASN A 12 -15.10 -13.85 -1.31
C ASN A 12 -14.89 -12.77 -0.26
N ASN A 13 -15.97 -12.39 0.46
CA ASN A 13 -15.94 -11.35 1.49
C ASN A 13 -15.25 -10.04 1.04
N ASN A 14 -15.63 -9.53 -0.15
CA ASN A 14 -15.08 -8.33 -0.79
C ASN A 14 -13.58 -8.43 -1.10
N VAL A 15 -13.03 -9.64 -1.21
CA VAL A 15 -11.66 -9.88 -1.65
C VAL A 15 -11.71 -10.63 -2.99
N TYR A 16 -11.16 -10.01 -4.01
CA TYR A 16 -11.02 -10.58 -5.34
C TYR A 16 -9.91 -11.63 -5.39
N PHE A 17 -10.13 -12.68 -6.16
CA PHE A 17 -9.10 -13.60 -6.61
C PHE A 17 -8.48 -13.02 -7.89
N ALA A 18 -7.42 -12.25 -7.71
CA ALA A 18 -6.77 -11.49 -8.77
C ALA A 18 -5.68 -12.31 -9.48
N ALA A 19 -5.18 -11.82 -10.60
CA ALA A 19 -4.09 -12.44 -11.33
C ALA A 19 -2.78 -12.44 -10.51
N GLY A 20 -1.91 -13.44 -10.78
CA GLY A 20 -0.63 -13.58 -10.06
C GLY A 20 -0.79 -14.10 -8.63
N ASP A 21 -1.80 -14.94 -8.38
CA ASP A 21 -2.10 -15.52 -7.05
C ASP A 21 -2.31 -14.45 -5.95
N THR A 22 -2.76 -13.26 -6.35
CA THR A 22 -2.98 -12.13 -5.46
C THR A 22 -4.43 -12.09 -4.96
N LEU A 23 -4.59 -11.66 -3.72
CA LEU A 23 -5.87 -11.35 -3.09
C LEU A 23 -5.97 -9.85 -2.92
N ILE A 24 -6.95 -9.21 -3.57
CA ILE A 24 -7.09 -7.75 -3.55
C ILE A 24 -8.46 -7.38 -3.00
N SER A 25 -8.51 -6.56 -1.95
CA SER A 25 -9.77 -6.02 -1.44
C SER A 25 -10.40 -5.09 -2.45
N ARG A 26 -11.72 -5.24 -2.65
CA ARG A 26 -12.51 -4.28 -3.42
C ARG A 26 -12.39 -2.90 -2.78
N PHE A 27 -12.21 -1.89 -3.62
CA PHE A 27 -12.30 -0.50 -3.21
C PHE A 27 -13.63 0.06 -3.72
N ASP A 28 -14.52 0.37 -2.77
CA ASP A 28 -15.81 0.98 -3.07
C ASP A 28 -15.67 2.50 -3.13
N GLU A 29 -16.60 3.16 -3.84
CA GLU A 29 -16.65 4.61 -3.89
C GLU A 29 -16.83 5.16 -2.48
N PRO A 30 -15.91 6.00 -1.98
CA PRO A 30 -16.05 6.58 -0.66
C PRO A 30 -17.15 7.66 -0.63
N ASP A 31 -17.67 7.92 0.55
CA ASP A 31 -18.57 9.03 0.80
C ASP A 31 -17.82 10.36 0.53
N GLY A 32 -18.22 11.08 -0.54
CA GLY A 32 -17.56 12.31 -0.97
C GLY A 32 -17.62 13.42 0.06
N GLU A 33 -18.68 13.50 0.88
CA GLU A 33 -18.78 14.47 1.97
C GLU A 33 -17.74 14.17 3.06
N LYS A 34 -17.58 12.90 3.42
CA LYS A 34 -16.53 12.48 4.39
C LYS A 34 -15.12 12.74 3.86
N VAL A 35 -14.87 12.45 2.58
CA VAL A 35 -13.57 12.78 1.96
C VAL A 35 -13.30 14.28 2.06
N THR A 36 -14.25 15.11 1.66
CA THR A 36 -14.13 16.57 1.71
C THR A 36 -13.90 17.06 3.14
N ASN A 37 -14.67 16.58 4.10
CA ASN A 37 -14.52 16.96 5.50
C ASN A 37 -13.14 16.56 6.07
N ASN A 38 -12.67 15.37 5.75
CA ASN A 38 -11.33 14.92 6.19
C ASN A 38 -10.22 15.80 5.59
N LEU A 39 -10.31 16.15 4.31
CA LEU A 39 -9.34 17.03 3.67
C LEU A 39 -9.37 18.45 4.25
N ASN A 40 -10.56 18.95 4.59
CA ASN A 40 -10.70 20.24 5.29
C ASN A 40 -10.02 20.22 6.68
N TYR A 41 -10.12 19.11 7.43
CA TYR A 41 -9.38 18.97 8.70
C TYR A 41 -7.87 19.00 8.49
N VAL A 42 -7.35 18.29 7.47
CA VAL A 42 -5.92 18.31 7.14
C VAL A 42 -5.50 19.72 6.73
N ASN A 43 -6.25 20.39 5.84
CA ASN A 43 -5.92 21.74 5.41
C ASN A 43 -5.92 22.72 6.59
N ASN A 44 -6.95 22.64 7.46
CA ASN A 44 -7.02 23.50 8.65
C ASN A 44 -5.82 23.24 9.60
N PHE A 45 -5.37 22.00 9.74
CA PHE A 45 -4.15 21.72 10.50
C PHE A 45 -2.93 22.41 9.87
N VAL A 46 -2.75 22.26 8.55
CA VAL A 46 -1.63 22.87 7.81
C VAL A 46 -1.61 24.40 7.95
N GLU A 47 -2.77 25.03 7.89
CA GLU A 47 -2.91 26.50 8.01
C GLU A 47 -2.62 27.03 9.43
N ASN A 48 -2.67 26.18 10.45
CA ASN A 48 -2.54 26.58 11.86
C ASN A 48 -1.21 26.14 12.49
N VAL A 49 -0.24 25.65 11.69
CA VAL A 49 1.10 25.29 12.19
C VAL A 49 2.17 26.11 11.47
N ASP A 50 3.15 26.59 12.24
CA ASP A 50 4.29 27.38 11.72
C ASP A 50 5.51 26.48 11.35
N ILE A 51 5.22 25.29 10.83
CA ILE A 51 6.27 24.36 10.38
C ILE A 51 5.93 23.86 8.97
N PRO A 52 6.93 23.54 8.14
CA PRO A 52 6.68 22.91 6.84
C PRO A 52 5.97 21.56 7.02
N VAL A 53 4.88 21.38 6.29
CA VAL A 53 4.10 20.13 6.30
C VAL A 53 4.24 19.46 4.94
N THR A 54 4.51 18.15 4.96
CA THR A 54 4.42 17.29 3.77
C THR A 54 3.22 16.38 3.92
N PHE A 55 2.41 16.30 2.89
CA PHE A 55 1.19 15.50 2.88
C PHE A 55 1.21 14.51 1.71
N SER A 56 0.70 13.31 1.94
CA SER A 56 0.53 12.29 0.92
C SER A 56 -0.59 11.33 1.28
N LEU A 57 -1.12 10.65 0.28
CA LEU A 57 -1.98 9.49 0.43
C LEU A 57 -1.31 8.26 -0.18
N ILE A 58 -1.41 7.14 0.50
CA ILE A 58 -0.85 5.86 0.04
C ILE A 58 -1.90 5.16 -0.83
N PRO A 59 -1.63 4.90 -2.12
CA PRO A 59 -2.54 4.14 -2.97
C PRO A 59 -2.60 2.68 -2.53
N THR A 60 -3.77 2.07 -2.62
CA THR A 60 -3.96 0.66 -2.28
C THR A 60 -3.55 -0.27 -3.42
N GLN A 61 -3.46 -1.57 -3.15
CA GLN A 61 -3.28 -2.61 -4.18
C GLN A 61 -4.31 -2.48 -5.31
N ALA A 62 -5.59 -2.24 -4.97
CA ALA A 62 -6.67 -2.11 -5.95
C ALA A 62 -6.49 -0.92 -6.89
N CYS A 63 -5.71 0.08 -6.49
CA CYS A 63 -5.30 1.20 -7.33
C CYS A 63 -4.13 0.83 -8.24
N ILE A 64 -3.05 0.34 -7.66
CA ILE A 64 -1.79 0.07 -8.38
C ILE A 64 -1.92 -1.18 -9.27
N TRP A 65 -2.58 -2.22 -8.79
CA TRP A 65 -2.78 -3.50 -9.48
C TRP A 65 -4.19 -3.66 -10.05
N ALA A 66 -4.81 -2.56 -10.51
CA ALA A 66 -6.14 -2.59 -11.11
C ALA A 66 -6.23 -3.54 -12.32
N ASP A 67 -5.14 -3.70 -13.06
CA ASP A 67 -5.02 -4.62 -14.19
C ASP A 67 -4.98 -6.11 -13.79
N ARG A 68 -4.73 -6.42 -12.52
CA ARG A 68 -4.81 -7.79 -11.99
C ARG A 68 -6.22 -8.20 -11.56
N LEU A 69 -7.13 -7.26 -11.44
CA LEU A 69 -8.52 -7.53 -11.01
C LEU A 69 -9.27 -8.40 -12.04
N PRO A 70 -10.23 -9.24 -11.60
CA PRO A 70 -11.06 -9.99 -12.51
C PRO A 70 -11.82 -9.07 -13.49
N ALA A 71 -11.98 -9.49 -14.74
CA ALA A 71 -12.71 -8.72 -15.74
C ALA A 71 -14.12 -8.34 -15.24
N GLY A 72 -14.43 -7.04 -15.30
CA GLY A 72 -15.69 -6.48 -14.83
C GLY A 72 -15.84 -6.38 -13.30
N ALA A 73 -14.76 -6.56 -12.55
CA ALA A 73 -14.79 -6.37 -11.10
C ALA A 73 -15.03 -4.88 -10.76
N PRO A 74 -16.08 -4.55 -9.97
CA PRO A 74 -16.28 -3.19 -9.48
C PRO A 74 -15.08 -2.71 -8.69
N ASN A 75 -14.55 -1.55 -9.05
CA ASN A 75 -13.42 -0.90 -8.36
C ASN A 75 -13.45 0.60 -8.61
N ALA A 76 -13.63 1.39 -7.56
CA ALA A 76 -13.66 2.84 -7.68
C ALA A 76 -12.25 3.41 -7.98
N SER A 77 -12.20 4.57 -8.64
CA SER A 77 -10.95 5.23 -8.97
C SER A 77 -10.37 5.95 -7.76
N GLN A 78 -9.20 5.53 -7.31
CA GLN A 78 -8.47 6.26 -6.25
C GLN A 78 -7.68 7.44 -6.79
N THR A 79 -7.33 7.47 -8.07
CA THR A 79 -6.56 8.58 -8.66
C THR A 79 -7.29 9.90 -8.55
N ALA A 80 -8.62 9.91 -8.71
CA ALA A 80 -9.44 11.12 -8.52
C ALA A 80 -9.36 11.65 -7.07
N ILE A 81 -9.30 10.74 -6.09
CA ILE A 81 -9.17 11.11 -4.67
C ILE A 81 -7.77 11.65 -4.37
N LEU A 82 -6.73 11.08 -4.98
CA LEU A 82 -5.35 11.57 -4.84
C LEU A 82 -5.24 13.01 -5.39
N GLU A 83 -5.81 13.28 -6.56
CA GLU A 83 -5.82 14.62 -7.16
C GLU A 83 -6.65 15.61 -6.32
N GLN A 84 -7.81 15.19 -5.82
CA GLN A 84 -8.61 16.00 -4.91
C GLN A 84 -7.83 16.33 -3.64
N ALA A 85 -7.17 15.37 -3.03
CA ALA A 85 -6.38 15.55 -1.82
C ALA A 85 -5.24 16.55 -2.03
N LYS A 86 -4.50 16.40 -3.12
CA LYS A 86 -3.44 17.33 -3.51
C LYS A 86 -3.94 18.75 -3.70
N ALA A 87 -5.09 18.91 -4.37
CA ALA A 87 -5.69 20.23 -4.61
C ALA A 87 -6.28 20.88 -3.35
N SER A 88 -6.76 20.07 -2.41
CA SER A 88 -7.45 20.55 -1.19
C SER A 88 -6.51 21.01 -0.07
N VAL A 89 -5.20 20.73 -0.17
CA VAL A 89 -4.21 21.07 0.87
C VAL A 89 -3.03 21.83 0.26
N PRO A 90 -3.27 23.05 -0.29
CA PRO A 90 -2.25 23.79 -1.04
C PRO A 90 -1.08 24.29 -0.18
N GLY A 91 -1.27 24.41 1.14
CA GLY A 91 -0.22 24.80 2.08
C GLY A 91 0.80 23.71 2.41
N ALA A 92 0.55 22.46 2.02
CA ALA A 92 1.48 21.37 2.23
C ALA A 92 2.26 21.01 0.95
N SER A 93 3.50 20.54 1.12
CA SER A 93 4.24 19.90 0.04
C SER A 93 3.63 18.53 -0.25
N TRP A 94 3.23 18.28 -1.50
CA TRP A 94 2.70 16.97 -1.89
C TRP A 94 3.82 15.98 -2.18
N ALA A 95 3.83 14.84 -1.50
CA ALA A 95 4.69 13.71 -1.87
C ALA A 95 3.88 12.72 -2.72
N ASP A 96 4.26 12.58 -3.99
CA ASP A 96 3.60 11.66 -4.92
C ASP A 96 4.09 10.23 -4.70
N LEU A 97 3.32 9.45 -3.93
CA LEU A 97 3.61 8.03 -3.70
C LEU A 97 2.97 7.11 -4.75
N TYR A 98 2.09 7.64 -5.61
CA TYR A 98 1.46 6.85 -6.67
C TYR A 98 2.45 6.50 -7.78
N THR A 99 3.17 7.48 -8.29
CA THR A 99 4.07 7.30 -9.44
C THR A 99 5.12 6.20 -9.20
N PRO A 100 5.93 6.24 -8.13
CA PRO A 100 6.95 5.19 -7.93
C PRO A 100 6.34 3.81 -7.72
N LEU A 101 5.20 3.68 -7.04
CA LEU A 101 4.54 2.39 -6.89
C LEU A 101 3.96 1.88 -8.22
N TRP A 102 3.44 2.78 -9.08
CA TRP A 102 2.96 2.42 -10.40
C TRP A 102 4.09 1.99 -11.35
N GLU A 103 5.22 2.68 -11.34
CA GLU A 103 6.40 2.33 -12.15
C GLU A 103 6.96 0.97 -11.78
N HIS A 104 6.90 0.61 -10.50
CA HIS A 104 7.37 -0.67 -9.97
C HIS A 104 6.27 -1.73 -9.77
N LYS A 105 5.08 -1.54 -10.37
CA LYS A 105 3.93 -2.46 -10.19
C LYS A 105 4.18 -3.90 -10.68
N GLY A 106 5.21 -4.13 -11.47
CA GLY A 106 5.64 -5.45 -11.93
C GLY A 106 6.40 -6.25 -10.86
N GLU A 107 6.81 -5.62 -9.77
CA GLU A 107 7.56 -6.20 -8.69
C GLU A 107 6.65 -6.60 -7.51
N ASP A 108 7.20 -7.31 -6.52
CA ASP A 108 6.46 -7.73 -5.33
C ASP A 108 6.37 -6.57 -4.31
N ILE A 109 5.76 -5.45 -4.71
CA ILE A 109 5.62 -4.24 -3.89
C ILE A 109 4.47 -4.30 -2.87
N PHE A 110 3.55 -5.25 -3.03
CA PHE A 110 2.52 -5.57 -2.04
C PHE A 110 2.55 -7.07 -1.75
N TYR A 111 2.07 -7.47 -0.56
CA TYR A 111 1.86 -8.87 -0.25
C TYR A 111 0.68 -9.43 -1.06
N ARG A 112 0.77 -10.69 -1.46
CA ARG A 112 -0.30 -11.37 -2.21
C ARG A 112 -1.50 -11.69 -1.34
N THR A 113 -1.27 -11.91 -0.05
CA THR A 113 -2.29 -12.37 0.90
C THR A 113 -2.69 -11.33 1.94
N ASP A 114 -2.11 -10.13 1.88
CA ASP A 114 -2.38 -9.02 2.80
C ASP A 114 -2.61 -7.69 2.06
N HIS A 115 -3.17 -6.71 2.75
CA HIS A 115 -3.44 -5.37 2.20
C HIS A 115 -2.26 -4.41 2.27
N HIS A 116 -1.21 -4.76 2.98
CA HIS A 116 -0.04 -3.91 3.11
C HIS A 116 0.93 -4.06 1.94
N TRP A 117 1.71 -3.02 1.71
CA TRP A 117 2.92 -3.10 0.89
C TRP A 117 3.99 -3.98 1.56
N THR A 118 4.90 -4.50 0.75
CA THR A 118 6.11 -5.16 1.23
C THR A 118 7.14 -4.11 1.66
N SER A 119 8.25 -4.54 2.24
CA SER A 119 9.39 -3.65 2.52
C SER A 119 9.92 -2.98 1.25
N LEU A 120 9.82 -3.65 0.09
CA LEU A 120 10.21 -3.06 -1.20
C LEU A 120 9.27 -1.93 -1.60
N GLY A 121 7.95 -2.14 -1.54
CA GLY A 121 6.98 -1.09 -1.83
C GLY A 121 7.09 0.09 -0.86
N ALA A 122 7.26 -0.20 0.43
CA ALA A 122 7.50 0.83 1.44
C ALA A 122 8.79 1.62 1.16
N TYR A 123 9.84 0.95 0.68
CA TYR A 123 11.11 1.60 0.33
C TYR A 123 10.96 2.56 -0.85
N TYR A 124 10.21 2.21 -1.90
CA TYR A 124 9.94 3.13 -3.01
C TYR A 124 9.19 4.38 -2.56
N ALA A 125 8.16 4.20 -1.73
CA ALA A 125 7.41 5.31 -1.15
C ALA A 125 8.29 6.18 -0.23
N TYR A 126 9.11 5.56 0.62
CA TYR A 126 10.08 6.23 1.47
C TYR A 126 11.10 7.04 0.66
N SER A 127 11.63 6.45 -0.41
CA SER A 127 12.61 7.14 -1.29
C SER A 127 12.00 8.38 -1.93
N GLN A 128 10.75 8.30 -2.37
CA GLN A 128 10.01 9.44 -2.90
C GLN A 128 9.76 10.52 -1.84
N LEU A 129 9.41 10.11 -0.62
CA LEU A 129 9.26 11.03 0.51
C LEU A 129 10.60 11.75 0.81
N CYS A 130 11.70 11.02 0.85
CA CYS A 130 13.04 11.60 1.00
C CYS A 130 13.34 12.63 -0.08
N GLN A 131 13.06 12.33 -1.35
CA GLN A 131 13.24 13.29 -2.44
C GLN A 131 12.41 14.56 -2.23
N THR A 132 11.14 14.43 -1.84
CA THR A 132 10.27 15.57 -1.54
C THR A 132 10.82 16.45 -0.42
N LEU A 133 11.47 15.83 0.57
CA LEU A 133 12.07 16.51 1.74
C LEU A 133 13.51 16.97 1.49
N GLY A 134 14.10 16.71 0.33
CA GLY A 134 15.51 17.01 0.06
C GLY A 134 16.50 16.15 0.86
N LEU A 135 16.06 14.95 1.26
CA LEU A 135 16.85 13.98 2.01
C LEU A 135 17.38 12.88 1.08
N THR A 136 18.49 12.27 1.45
CA THR A 136 19.00 11.06 0.79
C THR A 136 18.39 9.83 1.44
N PRO A 137 17.70 8.94 0.69
CA PRO A 137 17.23 7.69 1.24
C PRO A 137 18.40 6.80 1.68
N PHE A 138 18.17 5.94 2.66
CA PHE A 138 19.20 4.99 3.06
C PHE A 138 19.46 3.95 1.97
N ASP A 139 20.69 3.46 1.89
CA ASP A 139 21.07 2.45 0.90
C ASP A 139 20.74 1.04 1.42
N THR A 140 19.72 0.41 0.86
CA THR A 140 19.34 -0.96 1.19
C THR A 140 20.44 -1.98 0.87
N ALA A 141 21.29 -1.71 -0.14
CA ALA A 141 22.38 -2.61 -0.51
C ALA A 141 23.49 -2.68 0.55
N ALA A 142 23.57 -1.66 1.41
CA ALA A 142 24.50 -1.64 2.53
C ALA A 142 24.03 -2.47 3.74
N HIS A 143 22.82 -3.04 3.70
CA HIS A 143 22.21 -3.75 4.82
C HIS A 143 21.88 -5.20 4.46
N THR A 144 22.02 -6.10 5.46
CA THR A 144 21.63 -7.49 5.28
C THR A 144 20.11 -7.62 5.28
N ALA A 145 19.59 -8.20 4.20
CA ALA A 145 18.18 -8.58 4.13
C ALA A 145 17.96 -9.91 4.86
N LEU A 146 16.99 -9.95 5.74
CA LEU A 146 16.50 -11.15 6.42
C LEU A 146 15.11 -11.49 5.92
N THR A 147 14.73 -12.75 5.93
CA THR A 147 13.42 -13.20 5.44
C THR A 147 12.72 -14.10 6.42
N ALA A 148 11.38 -13.94 6.50
CA ALA A 148 10.48 -14.86 7.19
C ALA A 148 9.45 -15.40 6.19
N ASN A 149 9.39 -16.73 6.06
CA ASN A 149 8.54 -17.41 5.10
C ASN A 149 7.19 -17.80 5.74
N GLY A 150 6.19 -18.02 4.88
CA GLY A 150 4.93 -18.63 5.30
C GLY A 150 3.91 -17.64 5.86
N PHE A 151 4.02 -16.36 5.52
CA PHE A 151 3.09 -15.33 5.95
C PHE A 151 1.76 -15.43 5.19
N TYR A 152 0.66 -15.45 5.92
CA TYR A 152 -0.70 -15.32 5.42
C TYR A 152 -1.38 -14.14 6.11
N GLY A 153 -1.74 -13.12 5.32
CA GLY A 153 -2.28 -11.88 5.85
C GLY A 153 -3.80 -11.80 5.93
N THR A 154 -4.28 -10.58 6.05
CA THR A 154 -5.69 -10.26 6.31
C THR A 154 -6.61 -10.59 5.14
N HIS A 155 -6.13 -10.44 3.90
CA HIS A 155 -6.90 -10.84 2.72
C HIS A 155 -7.14 -12.35 2.70
N TYR A 156 -6.13 -13.15 3.03
CA TYR A 156 -6.30 -14.59 3.18
C TYR A 156 -7.27 -14.94 4.30
N ALA A 157 -7.17 -14.28 5.45
CA ALA A 157 -8.09 -14.51 6.57
C ALA A 157 -9.55 -14.25 6.21
N LYS A 158 -9.82 -13.26 5.33
CA LYS A 158 -11.16 -12.93 4.81
C LYS A 158 -11.59 -13.89 3.70
N ALA A 159 -10.74 -14.09 2.70
CA ALA A 159 -11.06 -14.86 1.49
C ALA A 159 -11.06 -16.37 1.74
N ARG A 160 -10.14 -16.86 2.58
CA ARG A 160 -9.95 -18.28 2.94
C ARG A 160 -9.95 -19.20 1.72
N THR A 161 -9.10 -18.86 0.76
CA THR A 161 -8.91 -19.68 -0.42
C THR A 161 -7.95 -20.85 -0.13
N TRP A 162 -8.19 -22.01 -0.75
CA TRP A 162 -7.35 -23.20 -0.53
C TRP A 162 -6.00 -23.16 -1.27
N ASN A 163 -5.94 -22.37 -2.35
CA ASN A 163 -4.78 -22.26 -3.24
C ASN A 163 -3.95 -20.99 -3.01
N ALA A 164 -4.13 -20.30 -1.88
CA ALA A 164 -3.31 -19.14 -1.58
C ALA A 164 -1.84 -19.53 -1.43
N VAL A 165 -0.98 -18.76 -2.07
CA VAL A 165 0.46 -18.88 -1.94
C VAL A 165 0.91 -17.98 -0.79
N PRO A 166 1.64 -18.50 0.21
CA PRO A 166 2.12 -17.67 1.31
C PRO A 166 3.13 -16.63 0.83
N ASP A 167 3.14 -15.51 1.52
CA ASP A 167 4.11 -14.44 1.29
C ASP A 167 5.42 -14.69 2.06
N VAL A 168 6.45 -13.99 1.61
CA VAL A 168 7.73 -13.86 2.31
C VAL A 168 7.85 -12.44 2.82
N ILE A 169 8.06 -12.28 4.13
CA ILE A 169 8.38 -10.98 4.71
C ILE A 169 9.89 -10.78 4.60
N THR A 170 10.32 -9.71 3.93
CA THR A 170 11.71 -9.28 3.89
C THR A 170 11.87 -8.06 4.79
N TYR A 171 12.91 -8.03 5.61
CA TYR A 171 13.23 -6.88 6.45
C TYR A 171 14.75 -6.66 6.50
N TYR A 172 15.15 -5.42 6.76
CA TYR A 172 16.54 -5.03 6.83
C TYR A 172 16.91 -4.71 8.27
N CYS A 173 17.99 -5.31 8.75
CA CYS A 173 18.51 -4.99 10.07
C CYS A 173 19.25 -3.65 10.03
N LEU A 174 18.65 -2.63 10.62
CA LEU A 174 19.25 -1.30 10.79
C LEU A 174 19.97 -1.27 12.12
N LEU A 175 21.27 -1.55 12.14
CA LEU A 175 22.11 -1.59 13.35
C LEU A 175 22.08 -0.29 14.18
N TYR A 176 21.57 0.82 13.62
CA TYR A 176 21.55 2.13 14.26
C TYR A 176 20.28 2.45 15.05
N THR A 177 19.22 1.68 14.90
CA THR A 177 17.92 2.02 15.51
C THR A 177 17.55 1.15 16.70
N SER A 178 18.35 0.11 16.99
CA SER A 178 18.09 -0.78 18.11
C SER A 178 19.22 -0.71 19.13
N PRO A 179 18.94 -0.26 20.37
CA PRO A 179 19.90 -0.39 21.47
C PRO A 179 20.01 -1.83 21.99
N SER A 180 19.27 -2.78 21.43
CA SER A 180 19.25 -4.18 21.88
C SER A 180 19.84 -5.14 20.85
N PRO A 181 20.85 -5.94 21.21
CA PRO A 181 21.38 -7.03 20.36
C PRO A 181 20.36 -8.15 20.08
N ARG A 182 19.15 -8.09 20.65
CA ARG A 182 18.12 -9.12 20.51
C ARG A 182 17.25 -8.95 19.26
N ASP A 183 17.30 -7.79 18.62
CA ASP A 183 16.41 -7.48 17.49
C ASP A 183 16.96 -7.93 16.13
N CYS A 184 18.19 -8.47 16.10
CA CYS A 184 18.86 -8.95 14.89
C CYS A 184 19.35 -10.42 14.99
N SER A 185 18.88 -11.19 15.98
CA SER A 185 19.23 -12.60 16.16
C SER A 185 18.09 -13.55 15.82
#